data_1c65ba10d1c99d4c6272532cffcec218
#
_entry.id   1c65ba10d1c99d4c6272532cffcec218
#
_cell.length_a   1.000
_cell.length_b   1.000
_cell.length_c   1.000
_cell.angle_alpha   90.00
_cell.angle_beta   90.00
_cell.angle_gamma   90.00
#
_symmetry.space_group_name_H-M   'P 1'
#
loop_
_entity.id
_entity.type
_entity.pdbx_description
1 polymer ?
#
loop_
_entity_poly.entity_id
_entity_poly.type
_entity_poly.pdbx_seq_one_letter_code
_entity_poly.pdbx_strand_id
1 'polypeptide(L)'
;MGKIIGIDLGTTNSCVAVFEGNEPVVIANSEGKRTTPSVVAFVDGGERKVGDPAKRQAITNPTRTIFSIKRFMGENWDQVQKEVTRVPYKVVRGDNNTPRVDIDGRLYTPQEISAMILQKMKKTAEDYLGQEVTEAVITVPAYFSD
;
A
#
# COMPACT_ATOMS: atom_id res chain seq x y z
N MET A 1 -4.95 10.32 24.87
CA MET A 1 -4.77 11.07 23.62
C MET A 1 -4.07 10.22 22.58
N GLY A 2 -4.62 10.13 21.38
CA GLY A 2 -3.97 9.40 20.31
C GLY A 2 -2.75 10.15 19.77
N LYS A 3 -1.81 9.41 19.23
CA LYS A 3 -0.64 9.98 18.56
C LYS A 3 -0.93 10.22 17.08
N ILE A 4 -0.28 11.24 16.53
CA ILE A 4 -0.31 11.50 15.10
C ILE A 4 0.93 10.87 14.49
N ILE A 5 0.76 10.12 13.42
CA ILE A 5 1.88 9.52 12.69
C ILE A 5 1.96 10.10 11.28
N GLY A 6 3.13 10.01 10.69
CA GLY A 6 3.33 10.36 9.28
C GLY A 6 3.58 9.11 8.47
N ILE A 7 2.88 8.96 7.36
CA ILE A 7 3.09 7.83 6.45
C ILE A 7 3.49 8.37 5.07
N ASP A 8 4.61 7.88 4.56
CA ASP A 8 5.01 8.11 3.18
C ASP A 8 4.65 6.85 2.40
N LEU A 9 3.58 6.94 1.62
CA LEU A 9 3.13 5.85 0.77
C LEU A 9 3.84 5.96 -0.59
N GLY A 10 4.98 5.31 -0.70
CA GLY A 10 5.76 5.34 -1.93
C GLY A 10 5.31 4.29 -2.93
N THR A 11 5.74 4.44 -4.18
CA THR A 11 5.42 3.48 -5.26
C THR A 11 6.04 2.11 -4.96
N THR A 12 7.28 2.10 -4.53
CA THR A 12 8.05 0.87 -4.27
C THR A 12 8.07 0.51 -2.79
N ASN A 13 8.31 1.50 -1.93
CA ASN A 13 8.43 1.30 -0.49
C ASN A 13 7.68 2.38 0.25
N SER A 14 7.18 2.03 1.42
CA SER A 14 6.50 2.96 2.33
C SER A 14 7.24 3.01 3.65
N CYS A 15 7.09 4.11 4.37
CA CYS A 15 7.62 4.20 5.72
C CYS A 15 6.66 4.96 6.62
N VAL A 16 6.83 4.79 7.92
CA VAL A 16 6.01 5.46 8.92
C VAL A 16 6.92 6.09 9.97
N ALA A 17 6.56 7.29 10.39
CA ALA A 17 7.30 8.04 11.40
C ALA A 17 6.37 8.54 12.49
N VAL A 18 6.91 8.68 13.69
CA VAL A 18 6.25 9.33 14.82
C VAL A 18 7.06 10.54 15.23
N PHE A 19 6.42 11.50 15.89
CA PHE A 19 7.15 12.63 16.45
C PHE A 19 7.54 12.31 17.90
N GLU A 20 8.85 12.33 18.14
CA GLU A 20 9.40 12.24 19.51
C GLU A 20 10.03 13.58 19.81
N GLY A 21 9.39 14.33 20.72
CA GLY A 21 9.71 15.73 20.90
C GLY A 21 9.29 16.52 19.67
N ASN A 22 10.23 17.24 19.04
CA ASN A 22 9.95 18.04 17.86
C ASN A 22 10.50 17.40 16.58
N GLU A 23 10.97 16.15 16.65
CA GLU A 23 11.62 15.51 15.51
C GLU A 23 10.86 14.26 15.06
N PRO A 24 10.75 14.04 13.74
CA PRO A 24 10.19 12.80 13.24
C PRO A 24 11.20 11.66 13.39
N VAL A 25 10.70 10.51 13.86
CA VAL A 25 11.52 9.30 14.00
C VAL A 25 10.88 8.22 13.14
N VAL A 26 11.63 7.72 12.16
CA VAL A 26 11.16 6.63 11.29
C VAL A 26 11.22 5.33 12.08
N ILE A 27 10.11 4.60 12.07
CA ILE A 27 9.94 3.38 12.88
C ILE A 27 10.37 2.16 12.09
N ALA A 28 11.08 1.23 12.75
CA ALA A 28 11.38 -0.07 12.17
C ALA A 28 10.14 -0.96 12.21
N ASN A 29 9.93 -1.75 11.16
CA ASN A 29 8.82 -2.69 11.09
C ASN A 29 9.19 -4.01 11.80
N SER A 30 8.28 -5.00 11.74
CA SER A 30 8.50 -6.30 12.38
C SER A 30 9.69 -7.08 11.81
N GLU A 31 10.16 -6.69 10.63
CA GLU A 31 11.35 -7.28 9.99
C GLU A 31 12.63 -6.52 10.35
N GLY A 32 12.54 -5.51 11.22
CA GLY A 32 13.67 -4.68 11.60
C GLY A 32 14.09 -3.64 10.59
N LYS A 33 13.27 -3.40 9.56
CA LYS A 33 13.57 -2.45 8.49
C LYS A 33 12.77 -1.17 8.65
N ARG A 34 13.34 -0.05 8.25
CA ARG A 34 12.68 1.26 8.31
C ARG A 34 11.77 1.54 7.12
N THR A 35 11.86 0.72 6.07
CA THR A 35 10.95 0.78 4.93
C THR A 35 10.21 -0.53 4.81
N THR A 36 8.97 -0.44 4.31
CA THR A 36 8.12 -1.61 4.07
C THR A 36 7.79 -1.61 2.59
N PRO A 37 8.05 -2.71 1.87
CA PRO A 37 7.65 -2.77 0.47
C PRO A 37 6.16 -2.49 0.30
N SER A 38 5.81 -1.65 -0.66
CA SER A 38 4.41 -1.30 -0.98
C SER A 38 3.80 -2.43 -1.82
N VAL A 39 3.72 -3.62 -1.23
CA VAL A 39 3.31 -4.86 -1.89
C VAL A 39 2.26 -5.55 -1.05
N VAL A 40 1.19 -6.01 -1.70
CA VAL A 40 0.12 -6.78 -1.08
C VAL A 40 -0.02 -8.09 -1.83
N ALA A 41 0.01 -9.22 -1.12
CA ALA A 41 -0.20 -10.54 -1.71
C ALA A 41 -1.46 -11.16 -1.13
N PHE A 42 -2.29 -11.69 -2.01
CA PHE A 42 -3.49 -12.45 -1.62
C PHE A 42 -3.13 -13.93 -1.64
N VAL A 43 -3.31 -14.58 -0.52
CA VAL A 43 -2.97 -16.00 -0.37
C VAL A 43 -4.22 -16.83 -0.14
N ASP A 44 -4.09 -18.15 -0.24
CA ASP A 44 -5.21 -19.06 -0.05
C ASP A 44 -5.81 -18.89 1.34
N GLY A 45 -7.11 -19.09 1.45
CA GLY A 45 -7.83 -18.91 2.72
C GLY A 45 -8.30 -17.49 2.97
N GLY A 46 -8.14 -16.59 2.00
CA GLY A 46 -8.60 -15.20 2.11
C GLY A 46 -7.67 -14.29 2.90
N GLU A 47 -6.49 -14.76 3.27
CA GLU A 47 -5.51 -13.95 3.98
C GLU A 47 -4.77 -13.03 3.02
N ARG A 48 -4.24 -11.95 3.58
CA ARG A 48 -3.39 -11.01 2.85
C ARG A 48 -2.08 -10.84 3.57
N LYS A 49 -1.00 -10.74 2.80
CA LYS A 49 0.31 -10.39 3.33
C LYS A 49 0.69 -9.03 2.78
N VAL A 50 1.37 -8.24 3.58
CA VAL A 50 1.79 -6.88 3.19
C VAL A 50 3.25 -6.69 3.56
N GLY A 51 4.00 -6.06 2.66
CA GLY A 51 5.40 -5.77 2.90
C GLY A 51 6.32 -6.89 2.45
N ASP A 52 7.38 -7.16 3.22
CA ASP A 52 8.37 -8.19 2.87
C ASP A 52 7.78 -9.58 2.67
N PRO A 53 6.86 -10.06 3.50
CA PRO A 53 6.22 -11.36 3.26
C PRO A 53 5.50 -11.42 1.91
N ALA A 54 4.85 -10.32 1.51
CA ALA A 54 4.18 -10.25 0.22
C ALA A 54 5.19 -10.24 -0.92
N LYS A 55 6.24 -9.45 -0.79
CA LYS A 55 7.27 -9.33 -1.82
C LYS A 55 7.96 -10.67 -2.08
N ARG A 56 8.19 -11.46 -1.02
CA ARG A 56 8.82 -12.77 -1.16
C ARG A 56 7.99 -13.76 -1.98
N GLN A 57 6.70 -13.51 -2.15
CA GLN A 57 5.81 -14.38 -2.93
C GLN A 57 5.67 -13.95 -4.39
N ALA A 58 6.30 -12.85 -4.79
CA ALA A 58 6.09 -12.30 -6.13
C ALA A 58 6.43 -13.29 -7.25
N ILE A 59 7.44 -14.15 -7.05
CA ILE A 59 7.86 -15.12 -8.05
C ILE A 59 6.91 -16.31 -8.11
N THR A 60 6.42 -16.78 -6.95
CA THR A 60 5.59 -17.99 -6.86
C THR A 60 4.10 -17.68 -6.97
N ASN A 61 3.69 -16.42 -6.77
CA ASN A 61 2.28 -16.02 -6.77
C ASN A 61 2.10 -14.67 -7.49
N PRO A 62 2.57 -14.56 -8.76
CA PRO A 62 2.64 -13.25 -9.43
C PRO A 62 1.29 -12.62 -9.73
N THR A 63 0.26 -13.42 -10.03
CA THR A 63 -1.04 -12.89 -10.39
C THR A 63 -1.82 -12.35 -9.19
N ARG A 64 -1.39 -12.66 -7.98
CA ARG A 64 -2.03 -12.23 -6.73
C ARG A 64 -1.12 -11.34 -5.88
N THR A 65 0.03 -10.94 -6.41
CA THR A 65 0.98 -10.08 -5.70
C THR A 65 0.98 -8.71 -6.36
N ILE A 66 0.41 -7.72 -5.66
CA ILE A 66 0.15 -6.40 -6.20
C ILE A 66 1.24 -5.44 -5.72
N PHE A 67 1.93 -4.83 -6.66
CA PHE A 67 2.97 -3.83 -6.40
C PHE A 67 2.78 -2.63 -7.32
N SER A 68 3.43 -1.53 -6.99
CA SER A 68 3.35 -0.29 -7.76
C SER A 68 1.92 0.22 -7.94
N ILE A 69 1.04 -0.07 -6.97
CA ILE A 69 -0.38 0.30 -7.07
C ILE A 69 -0.56 1.82 -7.10
N LYS A 70 0.38 2.56 -6.54
CA LYS A 70 0.34 4.02 -6.53
C LYS A 70 0.28 4.60 -7.94
N ARG A 71 0.82 3.90 -8.93
CA ARG A 71 0.79 4.33 -10.33
C ARG A 71 -0.60 4.31 -10.93
N PHE A 72 -1.54 3.62 -10.30
CA PHE A 72 -2.94 3.56 -10.74
C PHE A 72 -3.84 4.48 -9.94
N MET A 73 -3.38 4.98 -8.80
CA MET A 73 -4.17 5.85 -7.93
C MET A 73 -4.37 7.22 -8.56
N GLY A 74 -5.62 7.69 -8.56
CA GLY A 74 -5.94 9.00 -9.09
C GLY A 74 -5.92 9.09 -10.62
N GLU A 75 -5.68 7.97 -11.30
CA GLU A 75 -5.62 7.93 -12.75
C GLU A 75 -6.90 7.32 -13.33
N ASN A 76 -7.21 7.65 -14.58
CA ASN A 76 -8.28 6.96 -15.28
C ASN A 76 -7.69 5.85 -16.16
N TRP A 77 -8.58 4.96 -16.65
CA TRP A 77 -8.18 3.78 -17.41
C TRP A 77 -7.31 4.11 -18.63
N ASP A 78 -7.65 5.18 -19.35
CA ASP A 78 -6.94 5.52 -20.57
C ASP A 78 -5.49 5.97 -20.32
N GLN A 79 -5.22 6.49 -19.14
CA GLN A 79 -3.89 7.01 -18.77
C GLN A 79 -2.92 5.91 -18.34
N VAL A 80 -3.42 4.73 -17.98
CA VAL A 80 -2.58 3.68 -17.38
C VAL A 80 -2.35 2.47 -18.29
N GLN A 81 -2.66 2.57 -19.58
CA GLN A 81 -2.55 1.44 -20.51
C GLN A 81 -1.15 0.83 -20.54
N LYS A 82 -0.11 1.65 -20.50
CA LYS A 82 1.26 1.15 -20.47
C LYS A 82 1.56 0.37 -19.20
N GLU A 83 1.08 0.88 -18.07
CA GLU A 83 1.31 0.22 -16.78
C GLU A 83 0.56 -1.11 -16.70
N VAL A 84 -0.64 -1.18 -17.26
CA VAL A 84 -1.43 -2.41 -17.31
C VAL A 84 -0.66 -3.54 -17.98
N THR A 85 0.09 -3.24 -19.04
CA THR A 85 0.86 -4.25 -19.78
C THR A 85 2.15 -4.65 -19.08
N ARG A 86 2.61 -3.88 -18.09
CA ARG A 86 3.89 -4.11 -17.41
C ARG A 86 3.78 -4.94 -16.14
N VAL A 87 2.57 -5.14 -15.64
CA VAL A 87 2.37 -5.85 -14.37
C VAL A 87 1.84 -7.26 -14.62
N PRO A 88 2.24 -8.25 -13.80
CA PRO A 88 1.79 -9.62 -13.97
C PRO A 88 0.39 -9.87 -13.42
N TYR A 89 -0.12 -8.99 -12.56
CA TYR A 89 -1.48 -9.10 -12.07
C TYR A 89 -2.45 -8.45 -13.06
N LYS A 90 -3.71 -8.85 -12.97
CA LYS A 90 -4.73 -8.42 -13.94
C LYS A 90 -5.34 -7.08 -13.51
N VAL A 91 -5.25 -6.09 -14.40
CA VAL A 91 -5.87 -4.79 -14.21
C VAL A 91 -6.93 -4.62 -15.29
N VAL A 92 -8.14 -4.26 -14.89
CA VAL A 92 -9.28 -4.12 -15.78
C VAL A 92 -9.93 -2.76 -15.61
N ARG A 93 -10.75 -2.39 -16.59
CA ARG A 93 -11.52 -1.15 -16.53
C ARG A 93 -12.73 -1.36 -15.62
N GLY A 94 -12.88 -0.49 -14.62
CA GLY A 94 -14.02 -0.48 -13.72
C GLY A 94 -14.93 0.71 -13.94
N ASP A 95 -15.81 0.95 -12.99
CA ASP A 95 -16.75 2.06 -13.04
C ASP A 95 -16.04 3.40 -13.16
N ASN A 96 -16.69 4.34 -13.84
CA ASN A 96 -16.18 5.71 -14.04
C ASN A 96 -14.83 5.75 -14.78
N ASN A 97 -14.58 4.75 -15.64
CA ASN A 97 -13.35 4.68 -16.44
C ASN A 97 -12.09 4.68 -15.57
N THR A 98 -12.12 3.94 -14.47
CA THR A 98 -11.02 3.85 -13.54
C THR A 98 -10.41 2.43 -13.54
N PRO A 99 -9.11 2.28 -13.25
CA PRO A 99 -8.51 0.95 -13.19
C PRO A 99 -8.94 0.19 -11.94
N ARG A 100 -9.08 -1.12 -12.07
CA ARG A 100 -9.38 -2.05 -10.98
C ARG A 100 -8.44 -3.23 -11.06
N VAL A 101 -8.05 -3.76 -9.91
CA VAL A 101 -7.25 -4.99 -9.85
C VAL A 101 -8.20 -6.18 -9.67
N ASP A 102 -8.10 -7.16 -10.57
CA ASP A 102 -8.95 -8.36 -10.53
C ASP A 102 -8.18 -9.47 -9.82
N ILE A 103 -8.66 -9.85 -8.62
CA ILE A 103 -8.11 -10.95 -7.85
C ILE A 103 -9.18 -12.03 -7.75
N ASP A 104 -9.01 -13.09 -8.52
CA ASP A 104 -9.92 -14.24 -8.53
C ASP A 104 -11.38 -13.84 -8.76
N GLY A 105 -11.60 -12.86 -9.63
CA GLY A 105 -12.94 -12.39 -9.97
C GLY A 105 -13.45 -11.25 -9.12
N ARG A 106 -12.77 -10.91 -8.04
CA ARG A 106 -13.13 -9.75 -7.22
C ARG A 106 -12.32 -8.54 -7.66
N LEU A 107 -13.00 -7.40 -7.86
CA LEU A 107 -12.36 -6.17 -8.30
C LEU A 107 -12.04 -5.27 -7.11
N TYR A 108 -10.79 -4.84 -7.02
CA TYR A 108 -10.33 -3.93 -5.98
C TYR A 108 -9.93 -2.61 -6.61
N THR A 109 -10.28 -1.50 -5.97
CA THR A 109 -9.77 -0.20 -6.39
C THR A 109 -8.31 -0.06 -5.96
N PRO A 110 -7.52 0.79 -6.65
CA PRO A 110 -6.18 1.10 -6.17
C PRO A 110 -6.18 1.65 -4.74
N GLN A 111 -7.22 2.41 -4.37
CA GLN A 111 -7.37 2.95 -3.03
C GLN A 111 -7.58 1.85 -1.99
N GLU A 112 -8.34 0.82 -2.32
CA GLU A 112 -8.53 -0.33 -1.42
C GLU A 112 -7.22 -1.07 -1.17
N ILE A 113 -6.42 -1.29 -2.22
CA ILE A 113 -5.12 -1.93 -2.09
C ILE A 113 -4.18 -1.04 -1.27
N SER A 114 -4.16 0.26 -1.54
CA SER A 114 -3.34 1.21 -0.78
C SER A 114 -3.74 1.24 0.69
N ALA A 115 -5.05 1.14 0.98
CA ALA A 115 -5.53 1.10 2.36
C ALA A 115 -4.97 -0.10 3.12
N MET A 116 -4.74 -1.23 2.45
CA MET A 116 -4.13 -2.41 3.08
C MET A 116 -2.70 -2.12 3.51
N ILE A 117 -1.95 -1.37 2.68
CA ILE A 117 -0.60 -0.96 3.01
C ILE A 117 -0.62 0.03 4.18
N LEU A 118 -1.55 0.99 4.15
CA LEU A 118 -1.69 1.98 5.22
C LEU A 118 -2.05 1.33 6.56
N GLN A 119 -2.87 0.28 6.54
CA GLN A 119 -3.21 -0.48 7.74
C GLN A 119 -1.97 -1.16 8.34
N LYS A 120 -1.09 -1.68 7.49
CA LYS A 120 0.17 -2.27 7.94
C LYS A 120 1.06 -1.21 8.59
N MET A 121 1.11 -0.02 8.01
CA MET A 121 1.89 1.10 8.57
C MET A 121 1.33 1.54 9.91
N LYS A 122 0.01 1.63 10.01
CA LYS A 122 -0.67 1.96 11.28
C LYS A 122 -0.34 0.94 12.36
N LYS A 123 -0.41 -0.35 12.03
CA LYS A 123 -0.09 -1.41 13.00
C LYS A 123 1.36 -1.34 13.44
N THR A 124 2.28 -1.08 12.51
CA THR A 124 3.69 -0.91 12.83
C THR A 124 3.90 0.22 13.84
N ALA A 125 3.22 1.33 13.64
CA ALA A 125 3.29 2.46 14.56
C ALA A 125 2.68 2.14 15.92
N GLU A 126 1.55 1.46 15.93
CA GLU A 126 0.87 1.06 17.18
C GLU A 126 1.72 0.11 18.00
N ASP A 127 2.36 -0.86 17.34
CA ASP A 127 3.26 -1.80 18.01
C ASP A 127 4.47 -1.09 18.63
N TYR A 128 5.01 -0.09 17.92
CA TYR A 128 6.13 0.70 18.43
C TYR A 128 5.72 1.57 19.63
N LEU A 129 4.59 2.25 19.50
CA LEU A 129 4.12 3.20 20.52
C LEU A 129 3.48 2.51 21.74
N GLY A 130 2.98 1.29 21.56
CA GLY A 130 2.24 0.58 22.61
C GLY A 130 0.87 1.19 22.85
N GLN A 131 0.30 1.90 21.88
CA GLN A 131 -1.01 2.52 22.00
C GLN A 131 -1.67 2.69 20.63
N GLU A 132 -2.97 2.92 20.66
CA GLU A 132 -3.73 3.12 19.43
C GLU A 132 -3.37 4.44 18.74
N VAL A 133 -3.30 4.41 17.43
CA VAL A 133 -3.08 5.58 16.58
C VAL A 133 -4.42 6.01 15.99
N THR A 134 -4.78 7.27 16.18
CA THR A 134 -6.08 7.80 15.74
C THR A 134 -5.97 8.75 14.56
N GLU A 135 -4.77 9.27 14.29
CA GLU A 135 -4.58 10.24 13.20
C GLU A 135 -3.29 9.96 12.44
N ALA A 136 -3.33 10.15 11.14
CA ALA A 136 -2.17 10.01 10.29
C ALA A 136 -2.14 11.11 9.23
N VAL A 137 -0.92 11.60 8.95
CA VAL A 137 -0.68 12.48 7.81
C VAL A 137 -0.04 11.60 6.73
N ILE A 138 -0.67 11.54 5.57
CA ILE A 138 -0.25 10.68 4.46
C ILE A 138 0.19 11.54 3.30
N THR A 139 1.39 11.29 2.77
CA THR A 139 1.87 12.00 1.59
C THR A 139 1.21 11.41 0.34
N VAL A 140 0.80 12.28 -0.57
CA VAL A 140 0.19 11.90 -1.84
C VAL A 140 0.92 12.61 -2.97
N PRO A 141 0.92 12.02 -4.19
CA PRO A 141 1.55 12.68 -5.33
C PRO A 141 0.84 13.99 -5.69
N ALA A 142 1.63 14.97 -6.14
CA ALA A 142 1.09 16.26 -6.54
C ALA A 142 0.16 16.18 -7.76
N TYR A 143 0.27 15.14 -8.57
CA TYR A 143 -0.55 14.95 -9.75
C TYR A 143 -1.88 14.23 -9.48
N PHE A 144 -2.18 13.87 -8.23
CA PHE A 144 -3.48 13.26 -7.91
C PHE A 144 -4.59 14.26 -8.23
N SER A 145 -5.58 13.79 -8.97
CA SER A 145 -6.80 14.55 -9.18
C SER A 145 -7.77 14.26 -8.03
N ASP A 146 -8.49 15.26 -7.65
CA ASP A 146 -9.46 15.14 -6.55
C ASP A 146 -10.70 14.33 -6.93
#